data_f216bf24c934e02f4508e3e8b097d3f1
#
_entry.id   f216bf24c934e02f4508e3e8b097d3f1
#
_cell.length_a   1.000
_cell.length_b   1.000
_cell.length_c   1.000
_cell.angle_alpha   90.00
_cell.angle_beta   90.00
_cell.angle_gamma   90.00
#
_symmetry.space_group_name_H-M   'P 1'
#
loop_
_entity.id
_entity.type
_entity.pdbx_description
1 polymer ?
#
loop_
_entity_poly.entity_id
_entity_poly.type
_entity_poly.pdbx_seq_one_letter_code
_entity_poly.pdbx_strand_id
1 'polypeptide(L)'
;MNIRHFFWALAVAALLPAVAQAGGKGPEWLSKAVFYQIYPSSYMDSNGDGVGDLPGIASRLDYLKQLGVNALWLNPVYESGWFDGGYDIIDFYKVDPRFGNNDDLVRLVDEAHKRGMKVCLDLVAGHSSDKCQWFVESQQGTNGRYSDYYIWSDTIGKKDAADIARRRQAEDPKASTIGHWVEADAPRGKYYYKNYYECQPALNYGYAHPSASRPWEQGVDAPGPQAVRRELRNIMAFWMDKGVDGFRVDMAASLVKGDKDKKATMQLWGEMRRWLDEHYPQNVLISEWSYPQQSILAGFNIDFEIHIGRSAYSSLFFQGDTPWGKTKKIDNCYFNRLGKGSLKDFINIYAADYNATKDRGYIAIPTANHDFQRPNVGTRNSPDQLKVAMTFFLTMPGVPFIYYGDELGMKYQDGIAPKEGSRNRAGSRTPMQWTPGPTAGFSTCAPAQLYFPVATDGGKLTVEAEEKDPGSMLNYVKRLLALRASVPALGNDAGWQLLNTLDGEQYPMVYLRTAASGERCLVALNPSEKAVTLRTGQPAGKVLVSTGKGSYKHGTVKLAPFSAIIVRL
;
A
#
# COMPACT_ATOMS: atom_id res chain seq x y z
N MET A 1 61.87 5.99 21.55
CA MET A 1 60.89 5.46 22.53
C MET A 1 59.54 6.05 22.17
N ASN A 2 58.77 5.32 21.36
CA ASN A 2 57.50 5.79 20.75
C ASN A 2 56.34 5.26 21.57
N ILE A 3 55.56 6.15 22.18
CA ILE A 3 54.33 5.83 22.88
C ILE A 3 53.17 6.04 21.91
N ARG A 4 52.51 4.94 21.50
CA ARG A 4 51.28 4.95 20.70
C ARG A 4 50.09 5.13 21.64
N HIS A 5 49.29 6.20 21.44
CA HIS A 5 48.01 6.39 22.08
C HIS A 5 46.94 5.61 21.33
N PHE A 6 46.36 4.60 21.99
CA PHE A 6 45.14 3.94 21.58
C PHE A 6 43.93 4.76 22.05
N PHE A 7 43.18 5.34 21.12
CA PHE A 7 41.86 5.89 21.41
C PHE A 7 40.82 4.77 21.37
N TRP A 8 40.26 4.47 22.51
CA TRP A 8 39.03 3.65 22.61
C TRP A 8 37.83 4.54 22.31
N ALA A 9 37.15 4.32 21.17
CA ALA A 9 35.85 4.90 20.90
C ALA A 9 34.79 4.06 21.64
N LEU A 10 34.31 4.57 22.76
CA LEU A 10 33.09 4.04 23.41
C LEU A 10 31.88 4.39 22.55
N ALA A 11 31.35 3.39 21.83
CA ALA A 11 30.06 3.49 21.21
C ALA A 11 28.98 3.40 22.31
N VAL A 12 28.42 4.54 22.70
CA VAL A 12 27.22 4.62 23.52
C VAL A 12 26.05 4.20 22.63
N ALA A 13 25.70 2.92 22.67
CA ALA A 13 24.44 2.42 22.16
C ALA A 13 23.32 3.00 23.04
N ALA A 14 22.63 4.01 22.56
CA ALA A 14 21.41 4.51 23.18
C ALA A 14 20.38 3.36 23.12
N LEU A 15 20.18 2.67 24.24
CA LEU A 15 19.10 1.74 24.46
C LEU A 15 17.78 2.53 24.43
N LEU A 16 17.16 2.62 23.27
CA LEU A 16 15.73 2.91 23.21
C LEU A 16 15.03 1.79 24.01
N PRO A 17 14.09 2.11 24.91
CA PRO A 17 13.30 1.07 25.54
C PRO A 17 12.59 0.30 24.44
N ALA A 18 12.95 -0.97 24.28
CA ALA A 18 12.24 -1.88 23.42
C ALA A 18 10.79 -1.92 23.93
N VAL A 19 9.87 -1.35 23.17
CA VAL A 19 8.44 -1.57 23.38
C VAL A 19 8.28 -3.08 23.20
N ALA A 20 8.09 -3.78 24.30
CA ALA A 20 7.86 -5.21 24.26
C ALA A 20 6.52 -5.42 23.55
N GLN A 21 6.59 -5.75 22.27
CA GLN A 21 5.46 -6.34 21.58
C GLN A 21 5.21 -7.70 22.25
N ALA A 22 4.06 -7.88 22.83
CA ALA A 22 3.65 -9.17 23.36
C ALA A 22 3.70 -10.18 22.20
N GLY A 23 4.67 -11.06 22.25
CA GLY A 23 4.99 -12.21 21.43
C GLY A 23 4.39 -12.29 20.01
N GLY A 24 5.17 -11.99 18.95
CA GLY A 24 4.87 -12.36 17.58
C GLY A 24 4.65 -11.19 16.62
N LYS A 25 4.51 -11.52 15.31
CA LYS A 25 4.31 -10.56 14.20
C LYS A 25 2.89 -10.00 14.13
N GLY A 26 2.00 -10.40 15.05
CA GLY A 26 0.58 -10.05 15.07
C GLY A 26 -0.31 -11.30 15.21
N PRO A 27 -1.63 -11.19 14.96
CA PRO A 27 -2.56 -12.30 15.10
C PRO A 27 -2.22 -13.44 14.11
N GLU A 28 -2.52 -14.68 14.51
CA GLU A 28 -2.14 -15.90 13.77
C GLU A 28 -2.61 -15.88 12.30
N TRP A 29 -3.77 -15.32 12.04
CA TRP A 29 -4.33 -15.28 10.69
C TRP A 29 -3.43 -14.54 9.68
N LEU A 30 -2.58 -13.59 10.12
CA LEU A 30 -1.63 -12.90 9.25
C LEU A 30 -0.58 -13.83 8.62
N SER A 31 -0.21 -14.91 9.30
CA SER A 31 0.75 -15.90 8.80
C SER A 31 0.29 -16.58 7.50
N LYS A 32 -1.01 -16.55 7.23
CA LYS A 32 -1.67 -17.13 6.04
C LYS A 32 -2.41 -16.11 5.21
N ALA A 33 -2.32 -14.81 5.56
CA ALA A 33 -3.05 -13.76 4.87
C ALA A 33 -2.54 -13.55 3.44
N VAL A 34 -3.50 -13.37 2.55
CA VAL A 34 -3.32 -12.83 1.19
C VAL A 34 -4.37 -11.73 1.04
N PHE A 35 -3.93 -10.49 0.94
CA PHE A 35 -4.82 -9.35 0.81
C PHE A 35 -5.20 -9.08 -0.65
N TYR A 36 -6.42 -8.60 -0.81
CA TYR A 36 -6.92 -8.06 -2.06
C TYR A 36 -7.40 -6.63 -1.81
N GLN A 37 -6.77 -5.66 -2.49
CA GLN A 37 -7.14 -4.26 -2.38
C GLN A 37 -8.27 -3.93 -3.35
N ILE A 38 -9.32 -3.31 -2.85
CA ILE A 38 -10.49 -2.88 -3.61
C ILE A 38 -10.57 -1.35 -3.60
N TYR A 39 -10.65 -0.74 -4.79
CA TYR A 39 -11.08 0.65 -4.96
C TYR A 39 -12.61 0.63 -5.19
N PRO A 40 -13.43 0.96 -4.16
CA PRO A 40 -14.87 0.68 -4.18
C PRO A 40 -15.59 1.25 -5.40
N SER A 41 -15.32 2.52 -5.75
CA SER A 41 -15.95 3.19 -6.90
C SER A 41 -15.81 2.46 -8.25
N SER A 42 -14.86 1.51 -8.37
CA SER A 42 -14.51 0.86 -9.64
C SER A 42 -14.55 -0.68 -9.57
N TYR A 43 -15.10 -1.27 -8.50
CA TYR A 43 -15.07 -2.72 -8.36
C TYR A 43 -16.34 -3.42 -8.88
N MET A 44 -17.50 -3.03 -8.38
CA MET A 44 -18.80 -3.55 -8.84
C MET A 44 -19.92 -2.59 -8.44
N ASP A 45 -20.71 -2.17 -9.40
CA ASP A 45 -21.89 -1.33 -9.24
C ASP A 45 -23.14 -2.22 -9.19
N SER A 46 -23.85 -2.19 -8.08
CA SER A 46 -25.06 -3.01 -7.86
C SER A 46 -26.35 -2.29 -8.20
N ASN A 47 -26.34 -0.95 -8.19
CA ASN A 47 -27.54 -0.13 -8.35
C ASN A 47 -27.69 0.49 -9.75
N GLY A 48 -26.64 0.43 -10.58
CA GLY A 48 -26.66 0.90 -11.96
C GLY A 48 -26.43 2.42 -12.11
N ASP A 49 -25.80 3.09 -11.15
CA ASP A 49 -25.52 4.53 -11.21
C ASP A 49 -24.15 4.85 -11.84
N GLY A 50 -23.37 3.83 -12.16
CA GLY A 50 -22.04 3.96 -12.77
C GLY A 50 -20.88 4.02 -11.78
N VAL A 51 -21.15 3.92 -10.48
CA VAL A 51 -20.18 3.89 -9.39
C VAL A 51 -20.31 2.59 -8.62
N GLY A 52 -19.18 1.94 -8.31
CA GLY A 52 -19.21 0.72 -7.49
C GLY A 52 -19.61 1.01 -6.05
N ASP A 53 -20.18 0.01 -5.38
CA ASP A 53 -20.76 0.14 -4.04
C ASP A 53 -20.50 -1.10 -3.15
N LEU A 54 -20.84 -1.00 -1.85
CA LEU A 54 -20.61 -2.07 -0.87
C LEU A 54 -21.46 -3.33 -1.17
N PRO A 55 -22.76 -3.25 -1.53
CA PRO A 55 -23.52 -4.41 -1.97
C PRO A 55 -22.92 -5.08 -3.21
N GLY A 56 -22.39 -4.29 -4.16
CA GLY A 56 -21.66 -4.79 -5.32
C GLY A 56 -20.40 -5.57 -4.90
N ILE A 57 -19.60 -5.05 -3.98
CA ILE A 57 -18.45 -5.79 -3.43
C ILE A 57 -18.92 -7.09 -2.78
N ALA A 58 -19.95 -7.05 -1.95
CA ALA A 58 -20.50 -8.23 -1.28
C ALA A 58 -20.93 -9.32 -2.27
N SER A 59 -21.49 -8.93 -3.42
CA SER A 59 -21.90 -9.87 -4.48
C SER A 59 -20.73 -10.65 -5.12
N ARG A 60 -19.50 -10.20 -4.93
CA ARG A 60 -18.29 -10.78 -5.52
C ARG A 60 -17.37 -11.50 -4.53
N LEU A 61 -17.79 -11.67 -3.27
CA LEU A 61 -16.99 -12.34 -2.24
C LEU A 61 -16.69 -13.80 -2.59
N ASP A 62 -17.58 -14.51 -3.26
CA ASP A 62 -17.35 -15.90 -3.68
C ASP A 62 -16.23 -15.99 -4.75
N TYR A 63 -16.15 -15.02 -5.68
CA TYR A 63 -15.04 -14.91 -6.61
C TYR A 63 -13.72 -14.74 -5.87
N LEU A 64 -13.68 -13.83 -4.89
CA LEU A 64 -12.47 -13.58 -4.09
C LEU A 64 -12.02 -14.81 -3.30
N LYS A 65 -12.97 -15.55 -2.72
CA LYS A 65 -12.69 -16.83 -2.07
C LYS A 65 -12.12 -17.86 -3.05
N GLN A 66 -12.69 -17.98 -4.25
CA GLN A 66 -12.23 -18.89 -5.29
C GLN A 66 -10.87 -18.49 -5.88
N LEU A 67 -10.55 -17.20 -5.90
CA LEU A 67 -9.23 -16.69 -6.26
C LEU A 67 -8.17 -17.20 -5.26
N GLY A 68 -8.52 -17.35 -3.99
CA GLY A 68 -7.64 -17.81 -2.92
C GLY A 68 -7.13 -16.68 -2.01
N VAL A 69 -7.78 -15.51 -2.05
CA VAL A 69 -7.54 -14.42 -1.07
C VAL A 69 -8.40 -14.61 0.18
N ASN A 70 -7.92 -14.13 1.31
CA ASN A 70 -8.58 -14.29 2.59
C ASN A 70 -8.54 -13.03 3.47
N ALA A 71 -8.12 -11.91 2.90
CA ALA A 71 -8.21 -10.60 3.53
C ALA A 71 -8.47 -9.51 2.49
N LEU A 72 -9.29 -8.54 2.84
CA LEU A 72 -9.65 -7.40 2.00
C LEU A 72 -9.09 -6.11 2.60
N TRP A 73 -8.62 -5.21 1.73
CA TRP A 73 -8.40 -3.82 2.07
C TRP A 73 -9.28 -2.96 1.18
N LEU A 74 -10.20 -2.21 1.78
CA LEU A 74 -11.06 -1.26 1.10
C LEU A 74 -10.43 0.14 1.18
N ASN A 75 -10.25 0.81 0.03
CA ASN A 75 -9.99 2.25 0.03
C ASN A 75 -11.12 3.00 0.71
N PRO A 76 -10.96 4.29 1.09
CA PRO A 76 -11.91 4.97 1.96
C PRO A 76 -13.36 4.85 1.48
N VAL A 77 -14.24 4.47 2.40
CA VAL A 77 -15.70 4.35 2.18
C VAL A 77 -16.50 5.36 3.00
N TYR A 78 -15.81 6.24 3.73
CA TYR A 78 -16.42 7.24 4.61
C TYR A 78 -17.01 8.41 3.82
N GLU A 79 -17.95 9.13 4.44
CA GLU A 79 -18.50 10.36 3.86
C GLU A 79 -17.38 11.35 3.56
N SER A 80 -17.29 11.78 2.29
CA SER A 80 -16.16 12.52 1.75
C SER A 80 -16.58 13.76 0.99
N GLY A 81 -15.67 14.73 0.90
CA GLY A 81 -15.81 15.90 0.04
C GLY A 81 -15.55 15.62 -1.43
N TRP A 82 -15.01 14.43 -1.74
CA TRP A 82 -14.69 13.93 -3.08
C TRP A 82 -13.70 14.81 -3.87
N PHE A 83 -12.81 15.49 -3.17
CA PHE A 83 -11.72 16.22 -3.81
C PHE A 83 -10.50 15.32 -4.08
N ASP A 84 -10.29 14.28 -3.25
CA ASP A 84 -9.17 13.35 -3.34
C ASP A 84 -9.62 11.89 -3.29
N GLY A 85 -10.61 11.53 -4.09
CA GLY A 85 -11.03 10.13 -4.28
C GLY A 85 -11.45 9.40 -3.00
N GLY A 86 -12.02 10.11 -2.03
CA GLY A 86 -12.45 9.58 -0.73
C GLY A 86 -11.54 9.91 0.44
N TYR A 87 -10.33 10.46 0.20
CA TYR A 87 -9.36 10.76 1.27
C TYR A 87 -9.59 12.10 1.98
N ASP A 88 -10.51 12.95 1.54
CA ASP A 88 -10.94 14.16 2.23
C ASP A 88 -12.23 13.89 3.02
N ILE A 89 -12.09 13.28 4.20
CA ILE A 89 -13.19 12.71 4.99
C ILE A 89 -13.98 13.81 5.72
N ILE A 90 -15.30 13.81 5.53
CA ILE A 90 -16.25 14.70 6.22
C ILE A 90 -16.68 14.09 7.56
N ASP A 91 -17.03 12.79 7.56
CA ASP A 91 -17.45 12.06 8.76
C ASP A 91 -16.80 10.68 8.82
N PHE A 92 -15.94 10.48 9.83
CA PHE A 92 -15.21 9.22 10.04
C PHE A 92 -16.08 8.06 10.56
N TYR A 93 -17.32 8.35 10.98
CA TYR A 93 -18.24 7.39 11.59
C TYR A 93 -19.38 6.99 10.65
N LYS A 94 -19.36 7.50 9.41
CA LYS A 94 -20.44 7.32 8.46
C LYS A 94 -19.92 6.88 7.11
N VAL A 95 -20.53 5.84 6.56
CA VAL A 95 -20.29 5.42 5.17
C VAL A 95 -20.89 6.46 4.22
N ASP A 96 -20.17 6.79 3.15
CA ASP A 96 -20.64 7.71 2.12
C ASP A 96 -21.87 7.14 1.41
N PRO A 97 -22.95 7.95 1.21
CA PRO A 97 -24.14 7.51 0.47
C PRO A 97 -23.86 6.96 -0.93
N ARG A 98 -22.74 7.34 -1.55
CA ARG A 98 -22.24 6.79 -2.82
C ARG A 98 -22.04 5.27 -2.75
N PHE A 99 -21.63 4.76 -1.60
CA PHE A 99 -21.33 3.34 -1.39
C PHE A 99 -22.41 2.57 -0.65
N GLY A 100 -23.42 3.25 -0.12
CA GLY A 100 -24.46 2.69 0.72
C GLY A 100 -24.52 3.36 2.10
N ASN A 101 -24.53 2.57 3.16
CA ASN A 101 -24.59 3.05 4.54
C ASN A 101 -23.81 2.13 5.50
N ASN A 102 -23.82 2.46 6.80
CA ASN A 102 -23.09 1.68 7.81
C ASN A 102 -23.56 0.22 7.89
N ASP A 103 -24.85 -0.04 7.71
CA ASP A 103 -25.38 -1.40 7.76
C ASP A 103 -24.96 -2.22 6.53
N ASP A 104 -24.76 -1.57 5.38
CA ASP A 104 -24.17 -2.21 4.18
C ASP A 104 -22.73 -2.64 4.44
N LEU A 105 -21.94 -1.80 5.13
CA LEU A 105 -20.58 -2.17 5.50
C LEU A 105 -20.56 -3.31 6.51
N VAL A 106 -21.40 -3.29 7.53
CA VAL A 106 -21.53 -4.38 8.51
C VAL A 106 -21.90 -5.68 7.80
N ARG A 107 -22.89 -5.64 6.88
CA ARG A 107 -23.25 -6.83 6.09
C ARG A 107 -22.09 -7.36 5.25
N LEU A 108 -21.33 -6.47 4.61
CA LEU A 108 -20.15 -6.88 3.85
C LEU A 108 -19.10 -7.58 4.74
N VAL A 109 -18.84 -7.04 5.93
CA VAL A 109 -17.91 -7.63 6.91
C VAL A 109 -18.41 -9.02 7.35
N ASP A 110 -19.68 -9.13 7.73
CA ASP A 110 -20.29 -10.39 8.15
C ASP A 110 -20.24 -11.46 7.04
N GLU A 111 -20.56 -11.08 5.81
CA GLU A 111 -20.51 -11.98 4.65
C GLU A 111 -19.07 -12.40 4.31
N ALA A 112 -18.10 -11.51 4.47
CA ALA A 112 -16.67 -11.84 4.34
C ALA A 112 -16.23 -12.83 5.43
N HIS A 113 -16.60 -12.59 6.69
CA HIS A 113 -16.28 -13.47 7.82
C HIS A 113 -16.87 -14.86 7.65
N LYS A 114 -18.12 -15.01 7.18
CA LYS A 114 -18.74 -16.31 6.86
C LYS A 114 -17.94 -17.10 5.83
N ARG A 115 -17.19 -16.42 4.98
CA ARG A 115 -16.30 -17.03 3.99
C ARG A 115 -14.85 -17.22 4.46
N GLY A 116 -14.56 -16.87 5.72
CA GLY A 116 -13.22 -16.92 6.32
C GLY A 116 -12.30 -15.81 5.84
N MET A 117 -12.85 -14.70 5.35
CA MET A 117 -12.08 -13.52 4.93
C MET A 117 -12.12 -12.43 6.00
N LYS A 118 -11.02 -11.71 6.15
CA LYS A 118 -10.86 -10.54 7.00
C LYS A 118 -11.09 -9.25 6.20
N VAL A 119 -11.55 -8.18 6.88
CA VAL A 119 -11.81 -6.89 6.23
C VAL A 119 -11.07 -5.77 6.97
N CYS A 120 -10.17 -5.08 6.27
CA CYS A 120 -9.49 -3.89 6.75
C CYS A 120 -9.98 -2.66 5.98
N LEU A 121 -10.18 -1.56 6.69
CA LEU A 121 -10.53 -0.26 6.10
C LEU A 121 -9.28 0.61 5.93
N ASP A 122 -9.42 1.69 5.17
CA ASP A 122 -8.43 2.76 5.13
C ASP A 122 -8.65 3.72 6.32
N LEU A 123 -7.60 4.09 7.05
CA LEU A 123 -7.63 5.05 8.14
C LEU A 123 -6.87 6.30 7.75
N VAL A 124 -7.58 7.36 7.41
CA VAL A 124 -6.99 8.66 7.10
C VAL A 124 -6.67 9.40 8.41
N ALA A 125 -5.55 9.03 9.03
CA ALA A 125 -5.20 9.54 10.35
C ALA A 125 -4.64 10.97 10.36
N GLY A 126 -4.13 11.46 9.21
CA GLY A 126 -3.34 12.69 9.15
C GLY A 126 -4.15 13.98 8.96
N HIS A 127 -5.39 13.90 8.49
CA HIS A 127 -6.20 15.06 8.12
C HIS A 127 -7.69 14.70 8.04
N SER A 128 -8.54 15.71 7.92
CA SER A 128 -9.94 15.59 7.54
C SER A 128 -10.22 16.42 6.28
N SER A 129 -11.46 16.40 5.77
CA SER A 129 -11.95 17.42 4.87
C SER A 129 -12.07 18.79 5.57
N ASP A 130 -11.94 19.87 4.82
CA ASP A 130 -12.30 21.23 5.28
C ASP A 130 -13.81 21.39 5.52
N LYS A 131 -14.62 20.43 5.05
CA LYS A 131 -16.06 20.31 5.32
C LYS A 131 -16.39 19.48 6.55
N CYS A 132 -15.40 18.84 7.16
CA CYS A 132 -15.59 18.09 8.41
C CYS A 132 -16.07 19.03 9.52
N GLN A 133 -17.10 18.59 10.27
CA GLN A 133 -17.68 19.39 11.35
C GLN A 133 -16.62 19.86 12.36
N TRP A 134 -15.62 19.05 12.64
CA TRP A 134 -14.52 19.41 13.53
C TRP A 134 -13.73 20.63 13.03
N PHE A 135 -13.45 20.67 11.71
CA PHE A 135 -12.75 21.80 11.11
C PHE A 135 -13.63 23.05 11.06
N VAL A 136 -14.91 22.90 10.65
CA VAL A 136 -15.88 23.99 10.60
C VAL A 136 -16.05 24.64 11.99
N GLU A 137 -16.15 23.85 13.05
CA GLU A 137 -16.21 24.39 14.41
C GLU A 137 -14.88 25.00 14.88
N SER A 138 -13.74 24.40 14.49
CA SER A 138 -12.42 24.94 14.87
C SER A 138 -12.16 26.33 14.32
N GLN A 139 -12.78 26.70 13.21
CA GLN A 139 -12.67 28.03 12.59
C GLN A 139 -13.28 29.14 13.46
N GLN A 140 -14.25 28.82 14.35
CA GLN A 140 -15.04 29.78 15.10
C GLN A 140 -14.29 30.43 16.27
N GLY A 141 -13.12 29.91 16.68
CA GLY A 141 -12.30 30.48 17.73
C GLY A 141 -11.60 29.46 18.63
N THR A 142 -11.15 29.91 19.81
CA THR A 142 -10.28 29.09 20.69
C THR A 142 -11.03 28.30 21.75
N ASN A 143 -12.33 28.55 21.96
CA ASN A 143 -13.10 27.99 23.07
C ASN A 143 -13.96 26.78 22.72
N GLY A 144 -13.94 26.33 21.47
CA GLY A 144 -14.70 25.17 21.00
C GLY A 144 -14.01 23.83 21.30
N ARG A 145 -14.80 22.78 21.37
CA ARG A 145 -14.31 21.39 21.57
C ARG A 145 -13.21 21.00 20.59
N TYR A 146 -13.30 21.45 19.34
CA TYR A 146 -12.40 21.07 18.26
C TYR A 146 -11.36 22.14 17.91
N SER A 147 -11.27 23.25 18.68
CA SER A 147 -10.39 24.38 18.39
C SER A 147 -8.93 23.97 18.20
N ASP A 148 -8.44 23.01 18.98
CA ASP A 148 -7.06 22.52 18.96
C ASP A 148 -6.89 21.18 18.21
N TYR A 149 -7.95 20.70 17.54
CA TYR A 149 -7.84 19.53 16.65
C TYR A 149 -7.02 19.85 15.40
N TYR A 150 -6.88 21.13 15.05
CA TYR A 150 -6.13 21.60 13.87
C TYR A 150 -5.08 22.64 14.28
N ILE A 151 -4.12 22.85 13.38
CA ILE A 151 -3.01 23.77 13.62
C ILE A 151 -3.33 25.10 12.93
N TRP A 152 -3.47 26.16 13.73
CA TRP A 152 -3.80 27.51 13.28
C TRP A 152 -2.71 28.50 13.67
N SER A 153 -2.51 29.56 12.85
CA SER A 153 -1.58 30.65 13.13
C SER A 153 -2.05 31.96 12.52
N ASP A 154 -1.76 33.07 13.21
CA ASP A 154 -1.93 34.44 12.66
C ASP A 154 -0.71 34.90 11.86
N THR A 155 0.41 34.19 11.97
CA THR A 155 1.67 34.55 11.32
C THR A 155 2.36 33.31 10.76
N ILE A 156 3.07 33.51 9.64
CA ILE A 156 3.88 32.45 9.00
C ILE A 156 5.26 32.98 8.65
N GLY A 157 6.21 32.07 8.43
CA GLY A 157 7.56 32.41 8.02
C GLY A 157 7.65 32.90 6.56
N LYS A 158 8.74 33.60 6.21
CA LYS A 158 9.00 34.07 4.84
C LYS A 158 8.97 32.94 3.81
N LYS A 159 9.50 31.77 4.17
CA LYS A 159 9.47 30.59 3.30
C LYS A 159 8.04 30.14 3.03
N ASP A 160 7.21 30.08 4.05
CA ASP A 160 5.81 29.63 3.94
C ASP A 160 4.99 30.63 3.11
N ALA A 161 5.21 31.92 3.28
CA ALA A 161 4.60 32.96 2.44
C ALA A 161 5.01 32.82 0.96
N ALA A 162 6.28 32.53 0.69
CA ALA A 162 6.76 32.24 -0.67
C ALA A 162 6.14 30.95 -1.24
N ASP A 163 5.93 29.93 -0.43
CA ASP A 163 5.27 28.68 -0.83
C ASP A 163 3.79 28.92 -1.20
N ILE A 164 3.07 29.76 -0.44
CA ILE A 164 1.70 30.19 -0.78
C ILE A 164 1.70 30.92 -2.13
N ALA A 165 2.62 31.89 -2.33
CA ALA A 165 2.71 32.63 -3.57
C ALA A 165 2.99 31.72 -4.79
N ARG A 166 3.87 30.73 -4.64
CA ARG A 166 4.15 29.73 -5.70
C ARG A 166 2.93 28.83 -5.96
N ARG A 167 2.22 28.42 -4.91
CA ARG A 167 1.02 27.60 -5.04
C ARG A 167 -0.07 28.30 -5.82
N ARG A 168 -0.29 29.59 -5.59
CA ARG A 168 -1.25 30.43 -6.35
C ARG A 168 -0.97 30.48 -7.85
N GLN A 169 0.27 30.25 -8.27
CA GLN A 169 0.68 30.21 -9.68
C GLN A 169 0.60 28.82 -10.32
N ALA A 170 0.24 27.79 -9.56
CA ALA A 170 0.05 26.43 -10.08
C ALA A 170 -1.19 26.38 -10.99
N GLU A 171 -1.19 25.47 -11.96
CA GLU A 171 -2.33 25.20 -12.84
C GLU A 171 -3.62 24.89 -12.06
N ASP A 172 -3.50 24.11 -10.99
CA ASP A 172 -4.55 23.89 -10.00
C ASP A 172 -4.01 24.20 -8.60
N PRO A 173 -4.21 25.43 -8.10
CA PRO A 173 -3.72 25.82 -6.78
C PRO A 173 -4.28 24.96 -5.64
N LYS A 174 -5.55 24.55 -5.71
CA LYS A 174 -6.21 23.73 -4.66
C LYS A 174 -5.66 22.33 -4.57
N ALA A 175 -5.29 21.75 -5.70
CA ALA A 175 -4.66 20.43 -5.79
C ALA A 175 -3.13 20.51 -5.74
N SER A 176 -2.54 21.65 -5.47
CA SER A 176 -1.09 21.79 -5.33
C SER A 176 -0.60 21.33 -3.96
N THR A 177 0.45 20.51 -3.96
CA THR A 177 1.11 20.02 -2.74
C THR A 177 2.20 20.96 -2.20
N ILE A 178 2.40 22.12 -2.84
CA ILE A 178 3.43 23.10 -2.44
C ILE A 178 3.09 23.69 -1.08
N GLY A 179 4.03 23.63 -0.14
CA GLY A 179 3.92 24.19 1.21
C GLY A 179 2.80 23.56 2.04
N HIS A 180 2.72 23.95 3.30
CA HIS A 180 1.72 23.39 4.25
C HIS A 180 0.71 24.42 4.75
N TRP A 181 0.97 25.73 4.63
CA TRP A 181 0.07 26.74 5.14
C TRP A 181 -0.91 27.20 4.08
N VAL A 182 -2.17 27.33 4.45
CA VAL A 182 -3.28 27.84 3.64
C VAL A 182 -3.81 29.10 4.30
N GLU A 183 -4.06 30.14 3.50
CA GLU A 183 -4.71 31.35 3.99
C GLU A 183 -6.18 31.07 4.29
N ALA A 184 -6.61 31.59 5.41
CA ALA A 184 -7.99 31.56 5.87
C ALA A 184 -8.37 32.94 6.41
N ASP A 185 -9.65 33.28 6.30
CA ASP A 185 -10.23 34.46 6.95
C ASP A 185 -11.21 33.97 8.01
N ALA A 186 -10.63 33.39 9.08
CA ALA A 186 -11.41 32.75 10.13
C ALA A 186 -11.13 33.39 11.50
N PRO A 187 -12.14 33.47 12.39
CA PRO A 187 -11.95 33.97 13.77
C PRO A 187 -10.83 33.25 14.54
N ARG A 188 -10.54 32.00 14.18
CA ARG A 188 -9.51 31.16 14.83
C ARG A 188 -8.09 31.55 14.42
N GLY A 189 -7.86 32.04 13.19
CA GLY A 189 -6.55 32.46 12.70
C GLY A 189 -6.52 32.72 11.20
N LYS A 190 -5.46 33.39 10.76
CA LYS A 190 -5.27 33.77 9.35
C LYS A 190 -4.78 32.62 8.46
N TYR A 191 -4.23 31.59 9.07
CA TYR A 191 -3.64 30.44 8.36
C TYR A 191 -3.95 29.15 9.10
N TYR A 192 -4.26 28.08 8.35
CA TYR A 192 -4.28 26.71 8.86
C TYR A 192 -3.23 25.83 8.18
N TYR A 193 -2.82 24.79 8.86
CA TYR A 193 -1.85 23.83 8.34
C TYR A 193 -2.56 22.72 7.57
N LYS A 194 -2.20 22.49 6.31
CA LYS A 194 -2.71 21.37 5.47
C LYS A 194 -1.75 20.20 5.48
N ASN A 195 -2.30 18.99 5.33
CA ASN A 195 -1.49 17.79 5.17
C ASN A 195 -1.05 17.61 3.70
N TYR A 196 -2.00 17.49 2.79
CA TYR A 196 -1.71 17.23 1.38
C TYR A 196 -2.34 18.31 0.47
N TYR A 197 -3.64 18.28 0.19
CA TYR A 197 -4.36 19.32 -0.57
C TYR A 197 -4.88 20.45 0.34
N GLU A 198 -5.30 21.57 -0.25
CA GLU A 198 -5.88 22.70 0.54
C GLU A 198 -7.09 22.25 1.36
N CYS A 199 -7.97 21.44 0.79
CA CYS A 199 -9.15 20.92 1.46
C CYS A 199 -8.88 19.87 2.53
N GLN A 200 -7.60 19.58 2.84
CA GLN A 200 -7.20 18.56 3.82
C GLN A 200 -6.44 19.17 4.99
N PRO A 201 -7.14 19.92 5.88
CA PRO A 201 -6.53 20.47 7.10
C PRO A 201 -5.97 19.35 7.97
N ALA A 202 -4.71 19.53 8.39
CA ALA A 202 -3.98 18.53 9.16
C ALA A 202 -4.51 18.44 10.59
N LEU A 203 -4.78 17.22 11.04
CA LEU A 203 -5.06 16.96 12.45
C LEU A 203 -3.80 17.21 13.31
N ASN A 204 -4.00 17.78 14.48
CA ASN A 204 -2.94 18.24 15.36
C ASN A 204 -2.45 17.12 16.28
N TYR A 205 -1.45 16.39 15.86
CA TYR A 205 -0.74 15.42 16.71
C TYR A 205 0.44 16.03 17.47
N GLY A 206 0.62 17.35 17.37
CA GLY A 206 1.69 18.10 17.99
C GLY A 206 2.98 18.16 17.18
N TYR A 207 3.94 18.86 17.76
CA TYR A 207 5.31 19.03 17.25
C TYR A 207 6.28 18.25 18.12
N ALA A 208 7.24 17.57 17.51
CA ALA A 208 8.30 16.86 18.22
C ALA A 208 9.22 17.83 18.98
N HIS A 209 9.44 19.02 18.41
CA HIS A 209 10.30 20.06 18.97
C HIS A 209 9.60 21.43 18.85
N PRO A 210 8.61 21.73 19.72
CA PRO A 210 7.89 22.99 19.66
C PRO A 210 8.81 24.15 20.00
N SER A 211 8.65 25.29 19.31
CA SER A 211 9.42 26.51 19.53
C SER A 211 8.63 27.52 20.34
N ALA A 212 9.22 28.10 21.38
CA ALA A 212 8.62 29.17 22.16
C ALA A 212 8.27 30.43 21.33
N SER A 213 8.98 30.66 20.22
CA SER A 213 8.70 31.76 19.29
C SER A 213 7.53 31.49 18.33
N ARG A 214 6.96 30.28 18.36
CA ARG A 214 5.84 29.84 17.52
C ARG A 214 4.75 29.25 18.42
N PRO A 215 3.90 30.09 19.02
CA PRO A 215 2.93 29.67 20.03
C PRO A 215 1.88 28.66 19.52
N TRP A 216 1.71 28.53 18.21
CA TRP A 216 0.86 27.50 17.60
C TRP A 216 1.47 26.08 17.62
N GLU A 217 2.76 25.94 17.88
CA GLU A 217 3.43 24.65 17.97
C GLU A 217 3.18 24.01 19.34
N GLN A 218 2.08 23.30 19.46
CA GLN A 218 1.80 22.51 20.64
C GLN A 218 2.71 21.28 20.69
N GLY A 219 3.27 20.96 21.85
CA GLY A 219 4.01 19.72 22.06
C GLY A 219 3.09 18.50 22.00
N VAL A 220 3.66 17.33 21.77
CA VAL A 220 2.90 16.05 21.61
C VAL A 220 2.04 15.71 22.84
N ASP A 221 2.38 16.21 24.02
CA ASP A 221 1.66 15.96 25.27
C ASP A 221 0.63 17.06 25.62
N ALA A 222 0.50 18.08 24.78
CA ALA A 222 -0.47 19.15 25.00
C ALA A 222 -1.93 18.62 24.88
N PRO A 223 -2.90 19.29 25.50
CA PRO A 223 -4.31 18.85 25.53
C PRO A 223 -4.92 18.61 24.14
N GLY A 224 -4.63 19.48 23.15
CA GLY A 224 -5.12 19.36 21.78
C GLY A 224 -4.63 18.08 21.09
N PRO A 225 -3.31 17.85 20.94
CA PRO A 225 -2.76 16.60 20.43
C PRO A 225 -3.26 15.35 21.15
N GLN A 226 -3.41 15.40 22.47
CA GLN A 226 -3.97 14.28 23.24
C GLN A 226 -5.45 14.03 22.94
N ALA A 227 -6.23 15.08 22.66
CA ALA A 227 -7.62 14.95 22.25
C ALA A 227 -7.73 14.29 20.87
N VAL A 228 -6.90 14.69 19.91
CA VAL A 228 -6.84 14.06 18.57
C VAL A 228 -6.44 12.58 18.66
N ARG A 229 -5.48 12.21 19.51
CA ARG A 229 -5.12 10.79 19.72
C ARG A 229 -6.27 9.98 20.31
N ARG A 230 -7.04 10.57 21.24
CA ARG A 230 -8.25 9.89 21.75
C ARG A 230 -9.29 9.69 20.66
N GLU A 231 -9.49 10.71 19.82
CA GLU A 231 -10.43 10.61 18.71
C GLU A 231 -10.01 9.56 17.68
N LEU A 232 -8.72 9.44 17.38
CA LEU A 232 -8.21 8.37 16.53
C LEU A 232 -8.55 6.97 17.09
N ARG A 233 -8.42 6.77 18.42
CA ARG A 233 -8.84 5.51 19.06
C ARG A 233 -10.34 5.31 18.99
N ASN A 234 -11.15 6.37 19.15
CA ASN A 234 -12.61 6.28 19.04
C ASN A 234 -13.04 5.84 17.63
N ILE A 235 -12.42 6.40 16.59
CA ILE A 235 -12.67 6.00 15.19
C ILE A 235 -12.35 4.51 14.99
N MET A 236 -11.18 4.08 15.43
CA MET A 236 -10.79 2.68 15.31
C MET A 236 -11.73 1.76 16.06
N ALA A 237 -12.04 2.07 17.34
CA ALA A 237 -12.98 1.30 18.16
C ALA A 237 -14.36 1.16 17.50
N PHE A 238 -14.92 2.28 17.00
CA PHE A 238 -16.23 2.30 16.38
C PHE A 238 -16.38 1.30 15.23
N TRP A 239 -15.37 1.16 14.39
CA TRP A 239 -15.41 0.22 13.27
C TRP A 239 -15.01 -1.20 13.67
N MET A 240 -14.07 -1.36 14.62
CA MET A 240 -13.69 -2.66 15.16
C MET A 240 -14.85 -3.31 15.93
N ASP A 241 -15.62 -2.54 16.69
CA ASP A 241 -16.84 -3.01 17.36
C ASP A 241 -17.92 -3.48 16.39
N LYS A 242 -17.82 -3.06 15.10
CA LYS A 242 -18.66 -3.50 14.00
C LYS A 242 -18.06 -4.65 13.16
N GLY A 243 -16.96 -5.23 13.66
CA GLY A 243 -16.33 -6.41 13.07
C GLY A 243 -15.17 -6.13 12.11
N VAL A 244 -14.76 -4.88 11.89
CA VAL A 244 -13.59 -4.57 11.06
C VAL A 244 -12.32 -5.14 11.69
N ASP A 245 -11.48 -5.84 10.91
CA ASP A 245 -10.33 -6.61 11.39
C ASP A 245 -9.03 -5.79 11.44
N GLY A 246 -9.04 -4.53 11.03
CA GLY A 246 -7.87 -3.67 11.08
C GLY A 246 -7.92 -2.51 10.11
N PHE A 247 -6.80 -1.80 10.01
CA PHE A 247 -6.71 -0.61 9.17
C PHE A 247 -5.39 -0.54 8.39
N ARG A 248 -5.50 -0.12 7.13
CA ARG A 248 -4.37 0.49 6.42
C ARG A 248 -4.37 1.97 6.77
N VAL A 249 -3.26 2.46 7.27
CA VAL A 249 -3.11 3.84 7.74
C VAL A 249 -2.45 4.69 6.67
N ASP A 250 -3.22 5.66 6.18
CA ASP A 250 -2.78 6.64 5.19
C ASP A 250 -1.70 7.56 5.78
N MET A 251 -0.62 7.79 5.02
CA MET A 251 0.47 8.70 5.38
C MET A 251 0.96 8.57 6.83
N ALA A 252 1.04 7.34 7.35
CA ALA A 252 1.31 7.04 8.76
C ALA A 252 2.56 7.73 9.33
N ALA A 253 3.55 8.03 8.49
CA ALA A 253 4.81 8.69 8.85
C ALA A 253 4.67 10.19 9.13
N SER A 254 3.54 10.84 8.82
CA SER A 254 3.42 12.31 8.73
C SER A 254 2.72 12.99 9.90
N LEU A 255 2.30 12.22 10.93
CA LEU A 255 1.39 12.72 11.97
C LEU A 255 2.02 13.81 12.84
N VAL A 256 3.12 13.53 13.53
CA VAL A 256 3.81 14.51 14.38
C VAL A 256 4.65 15.45 13.50
N LYS A 257 4.51 16.75 13.74
CA LYS A 257 5.19 17.77 12.92
C LYS A 257 6.61 18.04 13.45
N GLY A 258 7.53 18.40 12.54
CA GLY A 258 8.93 18.65 12.90
C GLY A 258 9.72 17.41 13.34
N ASP A 259 9.19 16.22 13.17
CA ASP A 259 9.75 14.91 13.59
C ASP A 259 10.59 14.28 12.46
N LYS A 260 11.83 14.74 12.31
CA LYS A 260 12.72 14.29 11.20
C LYS A 260 13.08 12.81 11.31
N ASP A 261 13.43 12.35 12.49
CA ASP A 261 13.83 10.95 12.78
C ASP A 261 12.65 10.05 13.10
N LYS A 262 11.43 10.57 13.02
CA LYS A 262 10.18 9.84 13.27
C LYS A 262 10.01 9.27 14.68
N LYS A 263 10.83 9.69 15.65
CA LYS A 263 10.79 9.15 17.01
C LYS A 263 9.45 9.42 17.71
N ALA A 264 8.95 10.66 17.63
CA ALA A 264 7.67 11.02 18.25
C ALA A 264 6.49 10.35 17.52
N THR A 265 6.55 10.20 16.20
CA THR A 265 5.55 9.48 15.42
C THR A 265 5.57 7.97 15.75
N MET A 266 6.76 7.37 15.87
CA MET A 266 6.91 5.98 16.31
C MET A 266 6.37 5.77 17.72
N GLN A 267 6.62 6.69 18.65
CA GLN A 267 6.08 6.63 20.01
C GLN A 267 4.56 6.67 20.00
N LEU A 268 3.96 7.57 19.23
CA LEU A 268 2.51 7.68 19.06
C LEU A 268 1.91 6.34 18.59
N TRP A 269 2.48 5.74 17.53
CA TRP A 269 1.98 4.45 17.04
C TRP A 269 2.21 3.31 18.02
N GLY A 270 3.31 3.34 18.78
CA GLY A 270 3.54 2.41 19.88
C GLY A 270 2.47 2.51 20.98
N GLU A 271 1.94 3.70 21.26
CA GLU A 271 0.80 3.88 22.17
C GLU A 271 -0.49 3.29 21.58
N MET A 272 -0.74 3.51 20.27
CA MET A 272 -1.89 2.92 19.58
C MET A 272 -1.80 1.38 19.55
N ARG A 273 -0.60 0.83 19.31
CA ARG A 273 -0.40 -0.63 19.29
C ARG A 273 -0.66 -1.26 20.66
N ARG A 274 -0.15 -0.69 21.75
CA ARG A 274 -0.43 -1.18 23.10
C ARG A 274 -1.93 -1.17 23.42
N TRP A 275 -2.62 -0.08 23.08
CA TRP A 275 -4.06 0.02 23.24
C TRP A 275 -4.81 -1.05 22.41
N LEU A 276 -4.38 -1.32 21.17
CA LEU A 276 -4.94 -2.38 20.35
C LEU A 276 -4.67 -3.78 20.92
N ASP A 277 -3.46 -4.05 21.40
CA ASP A 277 -3.12 -5.34 22.01
C ASP A 277 -3.98 -5.64 23.24
N GLU A 278 -4.36 -4.60 23.98
CA GLU A 278 -5.19 -4.71 25.19
C GLU A 278 -6.69 -4.90 24.85
N HIS A 279 -7.21 -4.21 23.84
CA HIS A 279 -8.64 -4.15 23.57
C HIS A 279 -9.07 -4.95 22.33
N TYR A 280 -8.21 -5.02 21.31
CA TYR A 280 -8.48 -5.62 20.00
C TYR A 280 -7.31 -6.46 19.49
N PRO A 281 -6.87 -7.52 20.22
CA PRO A 281 -5.65 -8.26 19.94
C PRO A 281 -5.65 -9.02 18.60
N GLN A 282 -6.81 -9.21 17.97
CA GLN A 282 -6.94 -9.85 16.65
C GLN A 282 -6.88 -8.86 15.49
N ASN A 283 -6.82 -7.55 15.78
CA ASN A 283 -6.83 -6.49 14.78
C ASN A 283 -5.42 -6.04 14.39
N VAL A 284 -5.28 -5.60 13.15
CA VAL A 284 -3.99 -5.26 12.55
C VAL A 284 -3.90 -3.81 12.14
N LEU A 285 -2.68 -3.29 12.17
CA LEU A 285 -2.30 -2.03 11.53
C LEU A 285 -1.35 -2.30 10.37
N ILE A 286 -1.66 -1.69 9.22
CA ILE A 286 -0.89 -1.74 7.98
C ILE A 286 -0.47 -0.32 7.65
N SER A 287 0.82 -0.03 7.56
CA SER A 287 1.28 1.34 7.33
C SER A 287 1.52 1.65 5.87
N GLU A 288 1.13 2.83 5.44
CA GLU A 288 1.74 3.49 4.30
C GLU A 288 2.89 4.37 4.80
N TRP A 289 4.08 3.78 4.84
CA TRP A 289 5.28 4.47 5.35
C TRP A 289 6.50 4.27 4.45
N SER A 290 6.67 3.06 3.91
CA SER A 290 7.82 2.64 3.08
C SER A 290 9.17 2.66 3.79
N TYR A 291 9.17 2.59 5.11
CA TYR A 291 10.35 2.43 5.95
C TYR A 291 10.06 1.38 7.04
N PRO A 292 10.08 0.07 6.69
CA PRO A 292 9.72 -1.02 7.60
C PRO A 292 10.46 -1.01 8.94
N GLN A 293 11.73 -0.59 8.95
CA GLN A 293 12.50 -0.45 10.19
C GLN A 293 11.91 0.60 11.15
N GLN A 294 11.20 1.60 10.64
CA GLN A 294 10.52 2.58 11.50
C GLN A 294 9.11 2.11 11.85
N SER A 295 8.31 1.79 10.86
CA SER A 295 6.89 1.48 11.03
C SER A 295 6.64 0.18 11.82
N ILE A 296 7.33 -0.90 11.48
CA ILE A 296 7.17 -2.18 12.19
C ILE A 296 7.69 -2.06 13.63
N LEU A 297 8.80 -1.37 13.83
CA LEU A 297 9.31 -1.13 15.20
C LEU A 297 8.41 -0.15 15.98
N ALA A 298 7.61 0.67 15.31
CA ALA A 298 6.59 1.50 15.93
C ALA A 298 5.33 0.73 16.34
N GLY A 299 5.16 -0.53 15.88
CA GLY A 299 4.03 -1.38 16.26
C GLY A 299 3.06 -1.72 15.13
N PHE A 300 3.38 -1.38 13.87
CA PHE A 300 2.63 -1.88 12.73
C PHE A 300 2.92 -3.36 12.48
N ASN A 301 1.89 -4.10 12.06
CA ASN A 301 2.03 -5.51 11.69
C ASN A 301 2.61 -5.68 10.29
N ILE A 302 2.29 -4.74 9.39
CA ILE A 302 2.71 -4.75 7.98
C ILE A 302 3.13 -3.33 7.59
N ASP A 303 4.20 -3.21 6.78
CA ASP A 303 4.51 -2.00 6.02
C ASP A 303 4.66 -2.29 4.54
N PHE A 304 4.27 -1.35 3.70
CA PHE A 304 4.45 -1.46 2.26
C PHE A 304 5.87 -1.03 1.84
N GLU A 305 6.56 -1.89 1.09
CA GLU A 305 7.71 -1.47 0.29
C GLU A 305 7.20 -0.95 -1.04
N ILE A 306 7.00 0.37 -1.13
CA ILE A 306 6.54 1.08 -2.32
C ILE A 306 7.48 2.23 -2.67
N HIS A 307 7.11 3.12 -3.58
CA HIS A 307 8.00 4.16 -4.12
C HIS A 307 8.20 5.40 -3.23
N ILE A 308 7.59 5.48 -2.06
CA ILE A 308 7.61 6.69 -1.21
C ILE A 308 9.00 6.89 -0.62
N GLY A 309 9.72 7.91 -1.14
CA GLY A 309 11.05 8.29 -0.68
C GLY A 309 12.18 7.29 -0.94
N ARG A 310 11.90 6.14 -1.59
CA ARG A 310 12.87 5.05 -1.83
C ARG A 310 12.70 4.46 -3.23
N SER A 311 13.79 3.91 -3.79
CA SER A 311 13.83 3.39 -5.16
C SER A 311 13.56 1.87 -5.28
N ALA A 312 13.40 1.15 -4.18
CA ALA A 312 13.29 -0.31 -4.20
C ALA A 312 12.21 -0.81 -5.16
N TYR A 313 10.96 -0.41 -4.96
CA TYR A 313 9.84 -0.82 -5.80
C TYR A 313 9.97 -0.29 -7.24
N SER A 314 10.30 1.00 -7.39
CA SER A 314 10.39 1.63 -8.71
C SER A 314 11.51 1.05 -9.58
N SER A 315 12.64 0.65 -8.97
CA SER A 315 13.75 -0.02 -9.68
C SER A 315 13.36 -1.39 -10.26
N LEU A 316 12.34 -2.04 -9.68
CA LEU A 316 11.81 -3.29 -10.20
C LEU A 316 10.74 -3.09 -11.28
N PHE A 317 9.79 -2.15 -11.09
CA PHE A 317 8.53 -2.19 -11.83
C PHE A 317 8.17 -0.92 -12.60
N PHE A 318 8.65 0.28 -12.25
CA PHE A 318 8.17 1.52 -12.87
C PHE A 318 8.71 1.71 -14.28
N GLN A 319 7.81 2.06 -15.21
CA GLN A 319 8.12 2.37 -16.61
C GLN A 319 7.39 3.64 -17.05
N GLY A 320 8.03 4.45 -17.93
CA GLY A 320 7.43 5.65 -18.48
C GLY A 320 7.07 6.71 -17.44
N ASP A 321 6.02 7.45 -17.70
CA ASP A 321 5.50 8.46 -16.78
C ASP A 321 4.81 7.80 -15.59
N THR A 322 5.16 8.23 -14.40
CA THR A 322 4.50 7.80 -13.16
C THR A 322 3.57 8.89 -12.65
N PRO A 323 2.60 8.60 -11.76
CA PRO A 323 1.76 9.62 -11.14
C PRO A 323 2.54 10.75 -10.46
N TRP A 324 3.77 10.48 -10.06
CA TRP A 324 4.64 11.37 -9.29
C TRP A 324 5.77 12.00 -10.11
N GLY A 325 5.76 11.82 -11.42
CA GLY A 325 6.74 12.39 -12.33
C GLY A 325 7.11 11.46 -13.48
N LYS A 326 7.96 11.98 -14.37
CA LYS A 326 8.49 11.22 -15.51
C LYS A 326 9.69 10.41 -15.07
N THR A 327 9.72 9.13 -15.37
CA THR A 327 10.96 8.38 -15.32
C THR A 327 11.86 8.87 -16.46
N LYS A 328 13.04 9.38 -16.12
CA LYS A 328 13.99 9.93 -17.11
C LYS A 328 14.44 8.92 -18.17
N LYS A 329 14.26 7.63 -17.93
CA LYS A 329 14.58 6.54 -18.84
C LYS A 329 13.49 5.49 -18.75
N ILE A 330 12.75 5.30 -19.80
CA ILE A 330 11.88 4.16 -20.02
C ILE A 330 12.76 2.90 -20.03
N ASP A 331 12.27 1.80 -19.45
CA ASP A 331 12.90 0.49 -19.49
C ASP A 331 14.21 0.28 -18.70
N ASN A 332 14.39 1.01 -17.61
CA ASN A 332 15.49 0.74 -16.68
C ASN A 332 15.10 -0.14 -15.48
N CYS A 333 13.81 -0.46 -15.32
CA CYS A 333 13.39 -1.35 -14.23
C CYS A 333 13.80 -2.80 -14.51
N TYR A 334 13.93 -3.60 -13.45
CA TYR A 334 14.36 -5.00 -13.58
C TYR A 334 13.36 -5.86 -14.37
N PHE A 335 12.04 -5.68 -14.10
CA PHE A 335 10.98 -6.41 -14.79
C PHE A 335 10.58 -5.76 -16.12
N ASN A 336 11.55 -5.39 -16.95
CA ASN A 336 11.31 -5.00 -18.34
C ASN A 336 11.89 -6.04 -19.33
N ARG A 337 11.41 -6.00 -20.56
CA ARG A 337 11.78 -6.97 -21.61
C ARG A 337 13.26 -6.92 -22.04
N LEU A 338 13.92 -5.78 -21.93
CA LEU A 338 15.27 -5.58 -22.47
C LEU A 338 16.35 -6.26 -21.61
N GLY A 339 16.04 -6.64 -20.36
CA GLY A 339 17.01 -7.26 -19.46
C GLY A 339 18.21 -6.35 -19.13
N LYS A 340 17.96 -5.06 -18.94
CA LYS A 340 18.97 -4.04 -18.62
C LYS A 340 18.83 -3.45 -17.21
N GLY A 341 17.83 -3.86 -16.46
CA GLY A 341 17.61 -3.40 -15.08
C GLY A 341 18.58 -4.06 -14.11
N SER A 342 18.66 -3.50 -12.91
CA SER A 342 19.53 -3.97 -11.82
C SER A 342 18.69 -4.34 -10.59
N LEU A 343 19.12 -5.37 -9.88
CA LEU A 343 18.58 -5.76 -8.58
C LEU A 343 19.18 -4.94 -7.42
N LYS A 344 20.27 -4.19 -7.66
CA LYS A 344 21.06 -3.56 -6.58
C LYS A 344 20.23 -2.67 -5.67
N ASP A 345 19.46 -1.74 -6.24
CA ASP A 345 18.65 -0.80 -5.45
C ASP A 345 17.62 -1.51 -4.60
N PHE A 346 16.88 -2.46 -5.22
CA PHE A 346 15.91 -3.26 -4.49
C PHE A 346 16.57 -4.07 -3.38
N ILE A 347 17.61 -4.83 -3.68
CA ILE A 347 18.23 -5.74 -2.71
C ILE A 347 18.89 -4.99 -1.56
N ASN A 348 19.61 -3.90 -1.84
CA ASN A 348 20.27 -3.11 -0.79
C ASN A 348 19.26 -2.54 0.21
N ILE A 349 18.09 -2.15 -0.25
CA ILE A 349 17.02 -1.62 0.59
C ILE A 349 16.27 -2.75 1.28
N TYR A 350 15.71 -3.67 0.49
CA TYR A 350 14.83 -4.73 0.97
C TYR A 350 15.52 -5.70 1.94
N ALA A 351 16.76 -6.12 1.65
CA ALA A 351 17.46 -7.07 2.52
C ALA A 351 17.78 -6.47 3.90
N ALA A 352 18.11 -5.18 3.96
CA ALA A 352 18.33 -4.49 5.22
C ALA A 352 17.05 -4.43 6.07
N ASP A 353 15.94 -4.04 5.45
CA ASP A 353 14.64 -3.96 6.10
C ASP A 353 14.12 -5.34 6.53
N TYR A 354 14.21 -6.32 5.63
CA TYR A 354 13.80 -7.70 5.93
C TYR A 354 14.56 -8.26 7.13
N ASN A 355 15.89 -8.13 7.15
CA ASN A 355 16.69 -8.65 8.26
C ASN A 355 16.38 -7.96 9.60
N ALA A 356 16.06 -6.67 9.58
CA ALA A 356 15.73 -5.91 10.78
C ALA A 356 14.31 -6.20 11.32
N THR A 357 13.37 -6.65 10.46
CA THR A 357 11.94 -6.68 10.81
C THR A 357 11.28 -8.05 10.70
N LYS A 358 11.92 -9.03 10.06
CA LYS A 358 11.34 -10.37 9.77
C LYS A 358 10.77 -11.12 10.98
N ASP A 359 11.22 -10.82 12.19
CA ASP A 359 10.78 -11.46 13.42
C ASP A 359 9.71 -10.64 14.17
N ARG A 360 9.36 -9.45 13.67
CA ARG A 360 8.46 -8.49 14.34
C ARG A 360 7.24 -8.09 13.52
N GLY A 361 7.27 -8.25 12.21
CA GLY A 361 6.19 -7.91 11.30
C GLY A 361 6.49 -8.36 9.89
N TYR A 362 5.72 -7.83 8.94
CA TYR A 362 5.79 -8.24 7.54
C TYR A 362 6.05 -7.03 6.63
N ILE A 363 6.87 -7.24 5.61
CA ILE A 363 6.99 -6.31 4.49
C ILE A 363 6.05 -6.80 3.40
N ALA A 364 5.19 -5.91 2.88
CA ALA A 364 4.34 -6.19 1.76
C ALA A 364 4.86 -5.49 0.50
N ILE A 365 5.01 -6.25 -0.58
CA ILE A 365 5.29 -5.73 -1.92
C ILE A 365 4.00 -5.90 -2.72
N PRO A 366 3.16 -4.85 -2.87
CA PRO A 366 1.88 -4.96 -3.56
C PRO A 366 2.08 -5.09 -5.07
N THR A 367 1.14 -5.72 -5.77
CA THR A 367 1.19 -5.79 -7.25
C THR A 367 1.10 -4.40 -7.87
N ALA A 368 0.18 -3.59 -7.38
CA ALA A 368 -0.01 -2.17 -7.61
C ALA A 368 -0.86 -1.59 -6.48
N ASN A 369 -1.32 -0.35 -6.62
CA ASN A 369 -2.40 0.23 -5.84
C ASN A 369 -3.09 1.36 -6.64
N HIS A 370 -4.02 2.06 -5.99
CA HIS A 370 -4.79 3.17 -6.57
C HIS A 370 -3.94 4.45 -6.84
N ASP A 371 -2.67 4.49 -6.43
CA ASP A 371 -1.79 5.65 -6.54
C ASP A 371 -0.66 5.50 -7.56
N PHE A 372 -0.40 4.29 -8.06
CA PHE A 372 0.65 4.08 -9.04
C PHE A 372 0.29 3.01 -10.10
N GLN A 373 1.23 2.79 -11.02
CA GLN A 373 1.05 1.95 -12.20
C GLN A 373 0.75 0.49 -11.85
N ARG A 374 -0.14 -0.13 -12.65
CA ARG A 374 -0.34 -1.58 -12.65
C ARG A 374 0.90 -2.31 -13.21
N PRO A 375 1.08 -3.62 -12.94
CA PRO A 375 2.13 -4.40 -13.57
C PRO A 375 2.08 -4.36 -15.09
N ASN A 376 0.89 -4.34 -15.69
CA ASN A 376 0.69 -4.19 -17.14
C ASN A 376 0.83 -2.72 -17.55
N VAL A 377 2.07 -2.31 -17.84
CA VAL A 377 2.40 -0.95 -18.27
C VAL A 377 3.63 -0.95 -19.19
N GLY A 378 3.70 0.00 -20.10
CA GLY A 378 4.85 0.22 -20.98
C GLY A 378 5.17 -1.03 -21.83
N THR A 379 6.40 -1.51 -21.74
CA THR A 379 6.88 -2.70 -22.48
C THR A 379 6.58 -4.03 -21.79
N ARG A 380 6.11 -4.00 -20.56
CA ARG A 380 5.61 -5.19 -19.83
C ARG A 380 4.11 -5.34 -20.11
N ASN A 381 3.75 -5.89 -21.25
CA ASN A 381 2.38 -5.89 -21.77
C ASN A 381 1.93 -7.25 -22.35
N SER A 382 2.68 -8.32 -22.13
CA SER A 382 2.28 -9.66 -22.52
C SER A 382 1.92 -10.52 -21.31
N PRO A 383 1.00 -11.49 -21.43
CA PRO A 383 0.64 -12.41 -20.35
C PRO A 383 1.85 -13.12 -19.74
N ASP A 384 2.84 -13.52 -20.56
CA ASP A 384 4.03 -14.23 -20.07
C ASP A 384 4.89 -13.34 -19.16
N GLN A 385 5.08 -12.06 -19.53
CA GLN A 385 5.81 -11.10 -18.70
C GLN A 385 5.07 -10.86 -17.36
N LEU A 386 3.74 -10.74 -17.41
CA LEU A 386 2.91 -10.54 -16.23
C LEU A 386 2.93 -11.76 -15.30
N LYS A 387 2.91 -12.98 -15.84
CA LYS A 387 3.05 -14.22 -15.05
C LYS A 387 4.39 -14.27 -14.31
N VAL A 388 5.49 -13.82 -14.94
CA VAL A 388 6.79 -13.71 -14.24
C VAL A 388 6.72 -12.69 -13.11
N ALA A 389 6.11 -11.52 -13.31
CA ALA A 389 5.93 -10.51 -12.27
C ALA A 389 5.04 -11.04 -11.11
N MET A 390 3.92 -11.70 -11.43
CA MET A 390 3.05 -12.31 -10.40
C MET A 390 3.75 -13.43 -9.63
N THR A 391 4.63 -14.20 -10.29
CA THR A 391 5.46 -15.17 -9.57
C THR A 391 6.32 -14.50 -8.53
N PHE A 392 6.92 -13.35 -8.83
CA PHE A 392 7.67 -12.55 -7.83
C PHE A 392 6.75 -12.13 -6.68
N PHE A 393 5.68 -11.39 -6.95
CA PHE A 393 4.80 -10.85 -5.91
C PHE A 393 4.24 -11.93 -4.97
N LEU A 394 3.89 -13.09 -5.53
CA LEU A 394 3.24 -14.16 -4.76
C LEU A 394 4.21 -15.19 -4.17
N THR A 395 5.52 -15.05 -4.39
CA THR A 395 6.52 -15.95 -3.79
C THR A 395 7.54 -15.24 -2.91
N MET A 396 7.58 -13.90 -2.91
CA MET A 396 8.37 -13.15 -1.92
C MET A 396 7.84 -13.41 -0.49
N PRO A 397 8.69 -13.28 0.55
CA PRO A 397 8.25 -13.39 1.94
C PRO A 397 7.33 -12.23 2.32
N GLY A 398 6.63 -12.37 3.44
CA GLY A 398 5.66 -11.39 3.91
C GLY A 398 4.26 -11.63 3.36
N VAL A 399 3.40 -10.65 3.53
CA VAL A 399 1.97 -10.73 3.18
C VAL A 399 1.75 -10.19 1.78
N PRO A 400 1.25 -11.01 0.82
CA PRO A 400 0.93 -10.55 -0.53
C PRO A 400 -0.27 -9.59 -0.52
N PHE A 401 -0.20 -8.55 -1.36
CA PHE A 401 -1.31 -7.65 -1.67
C PHE A 401 -1.54 -7.63 -3.18
N ILE A 402 -2.72 -8.03 -3.61
CA ILE A 402 -3.15 -7.98 -5.01
C ILE A 402 -4.10 -6.79 -5.16
N TYR A 403 -3.79 -5.88 -6.05
CA TYR A 403 -4.69 -4.80 -6.42
C TYR A 403 -5.73 -5.32 -7.41
N TYR A 404 -7.00 -4.97 -7.24
CA TYR A 404 -8.10 -5.52 -8.06
C TYR A 404 -7.81 -5.42 -9.56
N GLY A 405 -8.05 -6.51 -10.27
CA GLY A 405 -7.83 -6.63 -11.71
C GLY A 405 -6.39 -6.97 -12.13
N ASP A 406 -5.40 -6.92 -11.23
CA ASP A 406 -4.04 -7.33 -11.57
C ASP A 406 -3.94 -8.85 -11.75
N GLU A 407 -4.83 -9.61 -11.14
CA GLU A 407 -4.97 -11.06 -11.36
C GLU A 407 -5.44 -11.41 -12.78
N LEU A 408 -6.11 -10.47 -13.46
CA LEU A 408 -6.47 -10.58 -14.89
C LEU A 408 -5.36 -10.02 -15.79
N GLY A 409 -4.39 -9.28 -15.23
CA GLY A 409 -3.44 -8.52 -16.01
C GLY A 409 -4.03 -7.24 -16.61
N MET A 410 -5.00 -6.60 -15.97
CA MET A 410 -5.56 -5.32 -16.42
C MET A 410 -4.46 -4.29 -16.64
N LYS A 411 -4.59 -3.54 -17.73
CA LYS A 411 -3.60 -2.55 -18.15
C LYS A 411 -3.78 -1.23 -17.41
N TYR A 412 -2.66 -0.59 -17.04
CA TYR A 412 -2.67 0.84 -16.70
C TYR A 412 -3.05 1.66 -17.94
N GLN A 413 -4.05 2.52 -17.82
CA GLN A 413 -4.59 3.33 -18.92
C GLN A 413 -4.04 4.75 -18.88
N ASP A 414 -3.17 5.09 -19.84
CA ASP A 414 -2.72 6.48 -19.99
C ASP A 414 -3.83 7.37 -20.55
N GLY A 415 -3.80 8.65 -20.20
CA GLY A 415 -4.68 9.66 -20.80
C GLY A 415 -6.14 9.64 -20.31
N ILE A 416 -6.45 8.89 -19.26
CA ILE A 416 -7.77 8.98 -18.61
C ILE A 416 -7.93 10.37 -17.97
N ALA A 417 -9.04 11.04 -18.29
CA ALA A 417 -9.36 12.32 -17.69
C ALA A 417 -9.41 12.21 -16.15
N PRO A 418 -8.66 13.04 -15.43
CA PRO A 418 -8.65 12.98 -13.97
C PRO A 418 -10.02 13.37 -13.40
N LYS A 419 -10.43 12.67 -12.36
CA LYS A 419 -11.59 13.00 -11.54
C LYS A 419 -11.13 13.06 -10.08
N GLU A 420 -11.73 13.97 -9.31
CA GLU A 420 -11.57 14.00 -7.84
C GLU A 420 -10.08 13.88 -7.44
N GLY A 421 -9.23 14.80 -7.90
CA GLY A 421 -7.81 14.87 -7.57
C GLY A 421 -6.96 13.70 -8.05
N SER A 422 -7.52 12.75 -8.82
CA SER A 422 -6.80 11.53 -9.23
C SER A 422 -5.58 11.81 -10.12
N ARG A 423 -5.55 12.92 -10.86
CA ARG A 423 -4.45 13.26 -11.78
C ARG A 423 -4.07 12.04 -12.66
N ASN A 424 -2.80 11.74 -12.82
CA ASN A 424 -2.33 10.55 -13.55
C ASN A 424 -2.68 9.22 -12.87
N ARG A 425 -3.20 9.23 -11.63
CA ARG A 425 -3.61 8.01 -10.91
C ARG A 425 -4.89 7.37 -11.48
N ALA A 426 -5.70 8.13 -12.24
CA ALA A 426 -6.93 7.64 -12.87
C ALA A 426 -6.70 6.36 -13.70
N GLY A 427 -5.54 6.23 -14.33
CA GLY A 427 -5.19 5.07 -15.18
C GLY A 427 -5.12 3.73 -14.45
N SER A 428 -4.92 3.71 -13.13
CA SER A 428 -4.99 2.49 -12.31
C SER A 428 -6.37 2.23 -11.71
N ARG A 429 -7.31 3.19 -11.83
CA ARG A 429 -8.63 3.17 -11.16
C ARG A 429 -9.79 2.81 -12.10
N THR A 430 -9.50 2.24 -13.28
CA THR A 430 -10.53 1.80 -14.24
C THR A 430 -11.39 0.67 -13.69
N PRO A 431 -12.65 0.54 -14.15
CA PRO A 431 -13.56 -0.49 -13.65
C PRO A 431 -13.04 -1.92 -13.78
N MET A 432 -13.33 -2.75 -12.79
CA MET A 432 -13.06 -4.20 -12.84
C MET A 432 -13.84 -4.83 -14.01
N GLN A 433 -13.21 -5.82 -14.66
CA GLN A 433 -13.74 -6.46 -15.87
C GLN A 433 -14.29 -7.84 -15.54
N TRP A 434 -15.61 -7.96 -15.42
CA TRP A 434 -16.28 -9.21 -15.05
C TRP A 434 -16.68 -10.06 -16.25
N THR A 435 -17.36 -9.43 -17.23
CA THR A 435 -17.89 -10.10 -18.43
C THR A 435 -17.62 -9.26 -19.66
N PRO A 436 -17.56 -9.86 -20.87
CA PRO A 436 -17.48 -9.08 -22.10
C PRO A 436 -18.67 -8.12 -22.26
N GLY A 437 -18.40 -6.92 -22.78
CA GLY A 437 -19.43 -5.92 -23.03
C GLY A 437 -18.94 -4.49 -22.77
N PRO A 438 -19.76 -3.49 -23.10
CA PRO A 438 -19.34 -2.08 -23.07
C PRO A 438 -19.10 -1.52 -21.67
N THR A 439 -19.68 -2.11 -20.62
CA THR A 439 -19.43 -1.78 -19.21
C THR A 439 -18.59 -2.86 -18.52
N ALA A 440 -18.08 -3.84 -19.26
CA ALA A 440 -17.33 -5.00 -18.76
C ALA A 440 -18.05 -5.76 -17.63
N GLY A 441 -19.38 -5.72 -17.56
CA GLY A 441 -20.18 -6.32 -16.49
C GLY A 441 -19.98 -5.66 -15.11
N PHE A 442 -19.30 -4.52 -15.07
CA PHE A 442 -19.14 -3.73 -13.86
C PHE A 442 -20.45 -3.06 -13.43
N SER A 443 -21.24 -2.56 -14.38
CA SER A 443 -22.48 -1.83 -14.16
C SER A 443 -23.53 -2.18 -15.22
N THR A 444 -24.77 -1.94 -14.90
CA THR A 444 -25.91 -1.99 -15.84
C THR A 444 -26.25 -0.64 -16.48
N CYS A 445 -25.55 0.45 -16.10
CA CYS A 445 -25.75 1.78 -16.67
C CYS A 445 -25.26 1.88 -18.13
N ALA A 446 -25.58 2.98 -18.79
CA ALA A 446 -24.97 3.29 -20.09
C ALA A 446 -23.46 3.58 -19.92
N PRO A 447 -22.58 3.18 -20.87
CA PRO A 447 -21.13 3.36 -20.74
C PRO A 447 -20.68 4.80 -20.49
N ALA A 448 -21.42 5.77 -20.98
CA ALA A 448 -21.14 7.21 -20.77
C ALA A 448 -21.38 7.69 -19.32
N GLN A 449 -22.11 6.91 -18.52
CA GLN A 449 -22.41 7.23 -17.12
C GLN A 449 -21.37 6.65 -16.14
N LEU A 450 -20.46 5.77 -16.63
CA LEU A 450 -19.43 5.17 -15.79
C LEU A 450 -18.57 6.23 -15.12
N TYR A 451 -18.23 6.03 -13.85
CA TYR A 451 -17.35 6.89 -13.08
C TYR A 451 -15.97 7.02 -13.75
N PHE A 452 -15.34 5.89 -14.12
CA PHE A 452 -14.21 5.84 -15.04
C PHE A 452 -14.53 4.95 -16.24
N PRO A 453 -13.95 5.20 -17.41
CA PRO A 453 -14.18 4.35 -18.58
C PRO A 453 -13.57 2.96 -18.38
N VAL A 454 -14.18 1.95 -18.99
CA VAL A 454 -13.62 0.61 -19.05
C VAL A 454 -12.32 0.60 -19.85
N ALA A 455 -11.34 -0.19 -19.41
CA ALA A 455 -10.11 -0.41 -20.15
C ALA A 455 -10.40 -1.03 -21.53
N THR A 456 -9.83 -0.46 -22.59
CA THR A 456 -10.07 -0.87 -23.97
C THR A 456 -9.15 -2.04 -24.36
N ASP A 457 -9.58 -3.26 -24.08
CA ASP A 457 -8.88 -4.48 -24.54
C ASP A 457 -9.77 -5.40 -25.42
N GLY A 458 -10.92 -4.91 -25.81
CA GLY A 458 -11.90 -5.67 -26.59
C GLY A 458 -12.62 -6.75 -25.78
N GLY A 459 -12.66 -6.63 -24.44
CA GLY A 459 -13.35 -7.56 -23.55
C GLY A 459 -12.66 -8.91 -23.37
N LYS A 460 -11.38 -9.00 -23.70
CA LYS A 460 -10.59 -10.24 -23.60
C LYS A 460 -10.11 -10.54 -22.19
N LEU A 461 -9.79 -9.50 -21.43
CA LEU A 461 -9.30 -9.59 -20.04
C LEU A 461 -10.48 -9.48 -19.07
N THR A 462 -11.41 -10.41 -19.11
CA THR A 462 -12.56 -10.46 -18.18
C THR A 462 -12.48 -11.73 -17.34
N VAL A 463 -13.05 -11.68 -16.14
CA VAL A 463 -13.16 -12.86 -15.27
C VAL A 463 -13.78 -14.03 -16.03
N GLU A 464 -14.93 -13.78 -16.69
CA GLU A 464 -15.66 -14.83 -17.42
C GLU A 464 -14.82 -15.48 -18.56
N ALA A 465 -14.08 -14.68 -19.31
CA ALA A 465 -13.26 -15.18 -20.40
C ALA A 465 -12.04 -15.97 -19.87
N GLU A 466 -11.39 -15.43 -18.84
CA GLU A 466 -10.18 -16.03 -18.29
C GLU A 466 -10.44 -17.28 -17.44
N GLU A 467 -11.59 -17.41 -16.81
CA GLU A 467 -11.97 -18.65 -16.12
C GLU A 467 -12.06 -19.85 -17.05
N LYS A 468 -12.45 -19.61 -18.31
CA LYS A 468 -12.59 -20.65 -19.34
C LYS A 468 -11.24 -21.05 -19.98
N ASP A 469 -10.21 -20.23 -19.84
CA ASP A 469 -8.87 -20.51 -20.39
C ASP A 469 -7.90 -21.01 -19.31
N PRO A 470 -7.52 -22.30 -19.28
CA PRO A 470 -6.55 -22.83 -18.32
C PRO A 470 -5.17 -22.15 -18.39
N GLY A 471 -4.86 -21.51 -19.53
CA GLY A 471 -3.62 -20.77 -19.76
C GLY A 471 -3.66 -19.32 -19.35
N SER A 472 -4.81 -18.81 -18.92
CA SER A 472 -5.03 -17.40 -18.58
C SER A 472 -4.18 -16.89 -17.41
N MET A 473 -4.17 -15.58 -17.25
CA MET A 473 -3.52 -14.91 -16.12
C MET A 473 -4.22 -15.25 -14.80
N LEU A 474 -5.55 -15.17 -14.76
CA LEU A 474 -6.38 -15.50 -13.60
C LEU A 474 -6.12 -16.94 -13.11
N ASN A 475 -6.18 -17.92 -14.02
CA ASN A 475 -5.94 -19.31 -13.65
C ASN A 475 -4.49 -19.56 -13.21
N TYR A 476 -3.54 -18.80 -13.74
CA TYR A 476 -2.16 -18.85 -13.26
C TYR A 476 -2.03 -18.31 -11.82
N VAL A 477 -2.66 -17.17 -11.52
CA VAL A 477 -2.67 -16.58 -10.16
C VAL A 477 -3.38 -17.51 -9.17
N LYS A 478 -4.53 -18.08 -9.52
CA LYS A 478 -5.21 -19.11 -8.70
C LYS A 478 -4.27 -20.28 -8.35
N ARG A 479 -3.51 -20.78 -9.33
CA ARG A 479 -2.53 -21.85 -9.09
C ARG A 479 -1.39 -21.41 -8.16
N LEU A 480 -0.86 -20.20 -8.32
CA LEU A 480 0.19 -19.68 -7.43
C LEU A 480 -0.31 -19.52 -5.99
N LEU A 481 -1.52 -19.01 -5.80
CA LEU A 481 -2.11 -18.86 -4.47
C LEU A 481 -2.39 -20.21 -3.81
N ALA A 482 -2.91 -21.18 -4.55
CA ALA A 482 -3.08 -22.56 -4.07
C ALA A 482 -1.74 -23.21 -3.70
N LEU A 483 -0.70 -23.00 -4.52
CA LEU A 483 0.64 -23.47 -4.22
C LEU A 483 1.19 -22.81 -2.95
N ARG A 484 1.05 -21.48 -2.81
CA ARG A 484 1.48 -20.74 -1.61
C ARG A 484 0.79 -21.26 -0.35
N ALA A 485 -0.50 -21.55 -0.42
CA ALA A 485 -1.28 -22.07 0.70
C ALA A 485 -0.87 -23.50 1.12
N SER A 486 -0.42 -24.32 0.17
CA SER A 486 -0.10 -25.75 0.40
C SER A 486 1.38 -26.04 0.61
N VAL A 487 2.29 -25.11 0.28
CA VAL A 487 3.75 -25.28 0.38
C VAL A 487 4.30 -24.35 1.47
N PRO A 488 4.64 -24.88 2.67
CA PRO A 488 5.13 -24.08 3.78
C PRO A 488 6.31 -23.18 3.45
N ALA A 489 7.21 -23.61 2.59
CA ALA A 489 8.35 -22.81 2.12
C ALA A 489 7.94 -21.55 1.33
N LEU A 490 6.71 -21.43 0.86
CA LEU A 490 6.19 -20.24 0.18
C LEU A 490 5.31 -19.36 1.08
N GLY A 491 5.04 -19.79 2.32
CA GLY A 491 4.22 -19.07 3.30
C GLY A 491 4.82 -17.72 3.73
N ASN A 492 4.01 -16.90 4.42
CA ASN A 492 4.38 -15.55 4.82
C ASN A 492 5.60 -15.52 5.76
N ASP A 493 5.75 -16.51 6.62
CA ASP A 493 6.82 -16.63 7.61
C ASP A 493 8.08 -17.33 7.09
N ALA A 494 8.05 -17.92 5.89
CA ALA A 494 9.19 -18.62 5.34
C ALA A 494 10.36 -17.66 5.08
N GLY A 495 11.57 -18.10 5.41
CA GLY A 495 12.81 -17.35 5.20
C GLY A 495 13.07 -17.08 3.72
N TRP A 496 13.95 -16.11 3.45
CA TRP A 496 14.34 -15.69 2.11
C TRP A 496 15.84 -15.49 2.02
N GLN A 497 16.42 -15.94 0.90
CA GLN A 497 17.83 -15.74 0.58
C GLN A 497 18.01 -15.57 -0.92
N LEU A 498 18.58 -14.46 -1.36
CA LEU A 498 18.99 -14.25 -2.75
C LEU A 498 20.20 -15.16 -3.07
N LEU A 499 20.19 -15.76 -4.26
CA LEU A 499 21.32 -16.58 -4.76
C LEU A 499 22.19 -15.84 -5.79
N ASN A 500 21.71 -14.73 -6.35
CA ASN A 500 22.51 -13.89 -7.24
C ASN A 500 23.61 -13.16 -6.49
N THR A 501 24.76 -12.97 -7.14
CA THR A 501 25.76 -11.99 -6.73
C THR A 501 25.43 -10.63 -7.37
N LEU A 502 25.40 -9.55 -6.59
CA LEU A 502 24.98 -8.24 -7.10
C LEU A 502 25.97 -7.60 -8.08
N ASP A 503 27.21 -8.04 -8.08
CA ASP A 503 28.26 -7.57 -9.01
C ASP A 503 28.41 -8.46 -10.25
N GLY A 504 27.65 -9.56 -10.33
CA GLY A 504 27.65 -10.51 -11.41
C GLY A 504 26.42 -10.42 -12.32
N GLU A 505 26.06 -11.56 -12.88
CA GLU A 505 24.88 -11.71 -13.73
C GLU A 505 23.59 -11.45 -12.93
N GLN A 506 22.82 -10.49 -13.36
CA GLN A 506 21.58 -10.08 -12.67
C GLN A 506 20.37 -10.92 -13.10
N TYR A 507 20.44 -11.58 -14.27
CA TYR A 507 19.37 -12.40 -14.85
C TYR A 507 19.80 -13.86 -14.99
N PRO A 508 18.95 -14.83 -14.55
CA PRO A 508 17.65 -14.67 -13.89
C PRO A 508 17.80 -14.22 -12.43
N MET A 509 16.77 -13.59 -11.83
CA MET A 509 16.69 -13.47 -10.38
C MET A 509 16.39 -14.83 -9.77
N VAL A 510 17.22 -15.28 -8.82
CA VAL A 510 17.04 -16.56 -8.15
C VAL A 510 17.17 -16.41 -6.64
N TYR A 511 16.20 -16.95 -5.93
CA TYR A 511 16.18 -16.94 -4.46
C TYR A 511 15.63 -18.22 -3.86
N LEU A 512 16.02 -18.49 -2.63
CA LEU A 512 15.50 -19.56 -1.80
C LEU A 512 14.41 -19.02 -0.88
N ARG A 513 13.40 -19.84 -0.67
CA ARG A 513 12.42 -19.75 0.40
C ARG A 513 12.58 -20.97 1.29
N THR A 514 12.57 -20.77 2.62
CA THR A 514 12.82 -21.85 3.58
C THR A 514 11.79 -21.79 4.69
N ALA A 515 11.01 -22.85 4.85
CA ALA A 515 10.08 -23.01 5.96
C ALA A 515 10.80 -23.35 7.27
N ALA A 516 10.15 -23.10 8.41
CA ALA A 516 10.66 -23.51 9.72
C ALA A 516 10.87 -25.04 9.84
N SER A 517 10.12 -25.84 9.07
CA SER A 517 10.29 -27.29 8.96
C SER A 517 11.56 -27.73 8.22
N GLY A 518 12.29 -26.80 7.60
CA GLY A 518 13.43 -27.09 6.74
C GLY A 518 13.07 -27.36 5.28
N GLU A 519 11.77 -27.40 4.90
CA GLU A 519 11.36 -27.46 3.48
C GLU A 519 11.88 -26.24 2.73
N ARG A 520 12.40 -26.44 1.52
CA ARG A 520 12.97 -25.36 0.71
C ARG A 520 12.36 -25.34 -0.68
N CYS A 521 12.12 -24.13 -1.16
CA CYS A 521 11.79 -23.86 -2.56
C CYS A 521 12.80 -22.88 -3.18
N LEU A 522 13.23 -23.18 -4.39
CA LEU A 522 13.98 -22.26 -5.24
C LEU A 522 13.00 -21.61 -6.21
N VAL A 523 13.03 -20.29 -6.30
CA VAL A 523 12.28 -19.50 -7.27
C VAL A 523 13.25 -18.84 -8.24
N ALA A 524 13.02 -19.00 -9.54
CA ALA A 524 13.84 -18.39 -10.59
C ALA A 524 12.97 -17.64 -11.59
N LEU A 525 13.34 -16.39 -11.90
CA LEU A 525 12.55 -15.43 -12.66
C LEU A 525 13.39 -14.81 -13.78
N ASN A 526 12.92 -14.94 -15.01
CA ASN A 526 13.50 -14.28 -16.18
C ASN A 526 12.47 -13.36 -16.85
N PRO A 527 12.41 -12.07 -16.48
CA PRO A 527 11.51 -11.12 -17.13
C PRO A 527 12.01 -10.62 -18.50
N SER A 528 13.23 -11.00 -18.93
CA SER A 528 13.86 -10.49 -20.14
C SER A 528 13.49 -11.28 -21.39
N GLU A 529 13.71 -10.69 -22.57
CA GLU A 529 13.53 -11.33 -23.89
C GLU A 529 14.72 -12.22 -24.32
N LYS A 530 15.67 -12.48 -23.41
CA LYS A 530 16.83 -13.35 -23.65
C LYS A 530 16.71 -14.62 -22.84
N ALA A 531 17.18 -15.73 -23.41
CA ALA A 531 17.37 -16.95 -22.63
C ALA A 531 18.53 -16.76 -21.63
N VAL A 532 18.36 -17.27 -20.40
CA VAL A 532 19.34 -17.11 -19.32
C VAL A 532 19.63 -18.42 -18.63
N THR A 533 20.85 -18.54 -18.07
CA THR A 533 21.28 -19.72 -17.33
C THR A 533 22.04 -19.30 -16.09
N LEU A 534 21.73 -19.90 -14.94
CA LEU A 534 22.45 -19.66 -13.69
C LEU A 534 22.73 -20.99 -12.98
N ARG A 535 23.98 -21.20 -12.56
CA ARG A 535 24.35 -22.30 -11.67
C ARG A 535 24.15 -21.86 -10.23
N THR A 536 23.28 -22.55 -9.51
CA THR A 536 22.84 -22.15 -8.16
C THR A 536 23.60 -22.84 -7.03
N GLY A 537 24.31 -23.94 -7.33
CA GLY A 537 24.94 -24.77 -6.31
C GLY A 537 23.96 -25.55 -5.40
N GLN A 538 22.66 -25.47 -5.66
CA GLN A 538 21.64 -26.16 -4.87
C GLN A 538 21.42 -27.61 -5.36
N PRO A 539 20.90 -28.52 -4.50
CA PRO A 539 20.67 -29.92 -4.87
C PRO A 539 19.60 -30.07 -5.97
N ALA A 540 19.43 -31.28 -6.45
CA ALA A 540 18.32 -31.60 -7.35
C ALA A 540 16.97 -31.33 -6.71
N GLY A 541 15.97 -31.00 -7.53
CA GLY A 541 14.63 -30.67 -7.05
C GLY A 541 13.55 -30.95 -8.09
N LYS A 542 12.30 -30.88 -7.66
CA LYS A 542 11.10 -31.09 -8.48
C LYS A 542 10.48 -29.75 -8.83
N VAL A 543 10.30 -29.46 -10.12
CA VAL A 543 9.54 -28.28 -10.58
C VAL A 543 8.07 -28.43 -10.16
N LEU A 544 7.57 -27.48 -9.40
CA LEU A 544 6.18 -27.43 -8.94
C LEU A 544 5.29 -26.63 -9.89
N VAL A 545 5.79 -25.47 -10.33
CA VAL A 545 5.11 -24.57 -11.28
C VAL A 545 6.14 -24.02 -12.26
N SER A 546 5.71 -23.85 -13.50
CA SER A 546 6.46 -23.16 -14.55
C SER A 546 5.52 -22.25 -15.33
N THR A 547 5.99 -21.06 -15.70
CA THR A 547 5.45 -20.27 -16.79
C THR A 547 6.51 -20.11 -17.86
N GLY A 548 6.13 -20.17 -19.15
CA GLY A 548 7.09 -20.26 -20.23
C GLY A 548 7.88 -21.58 -20.22
N LYS A 549 9.08 -21.56 -20.82
CA LYS A 549 9.98 -22.74 -20.91
C LYS A 549 11.12 -22.60 -19.91
N GLY A 550 11.12 -23.42 -18.86
CA GLY A 550 12.17 -23.46 -17.85
C GLY A 550 12.52 -24.86 -17.40
N SER A 551 13.76 -25.05 -16.96
CA SER A 551 14.24 -26.32 -16.41
C SER A 551 15.21 -26.09 -15.25
N TYR A 552 15.22 -27.06 -14.34
CA TYR A 552 16.18 -27.15 -13.22
C TYR A 552 16.80 -28.55 -13.24
N LYS A 553 18.09 -28.61 -13.52
CA LYS A 553 18.84 -29.90 -13.58
C LYS A 553 20.25 -29.71 -13.00
N HIS A 554 20.66 -30.60 -12.11
CA HIS A 554 22.01 -30.65 -11.51
C HIS A 554 22.45 -29.27 -10.95
N GLY A 555 21.56 -28.60 -10.23
CA GLY A 555 21.84 -27.28 -9.64
C GLY A 555 21.89 -26.11 -10.64
N THR A 556 21.45 -26.32 -11.86
CA THR A 556 21.45 -25.32 -12.94
C THR A 556 20.03 -24.97 -13.35
N VAL A 557 19.69 -23.68 -13.25
CA VAL A 557 18.48 -23.07 -13.82
C VAL A 557 18.75 -22.69 -15.26
N LYS A 558 17.82 -23.07 -16.18
CA LYS A 558 17.76 -22.54 -17.55
C LYS A 558 16.37 -22.03 -17.82
N LEU A 559 16.25 -20.78 -18.22
CA LEU A 559 14.97 -20.13 -18.52
C LEU A 559 15.00 -19.52 -19.93
N ALA A 560 13.98 -19.80 -20.71
CA ALA A 560 13.68 -19.07 -21.93
C ALA A 560 13.26 -17.63 -21.64
N PRO A 561 13.11 -16.75 -22.64
CA PRO A 561 12.49 -15.44 -22.44
C PRO A 561 11.16 -15.53 -21.69
N PHE A 562 10.92 -14.56 -20.81
CA PHE A 562 9.65 -14.41 -20.07
C PHE A 562 9.20 -15.69 -19.36
N SER A 563 10.12 -16.31 -18.64
CA SER A 563 9.85 -17.60 -17.97
C SER A 563 10.17 -17.54 -16.49
N ALA A 564 9.43 -18.32 -15.72
CA ALA A 564 9.70 -18.52 -14.30
C ALA A 564 9.48 -19.98 -13.90
N ILE A 565 10.21 -20.45 -12.88
CA ILE A 565 10.00 -21.76 -12.26
C ILE A 565 10.03 -21.66 -10.74
N ILE A 566 9.25 -22.51 -10.10
CA ILE A 566 9.32 -22.79 -8.67
C ILE A 566 9.69 -24.26 -8.50
N VAL A 567 10.75 -24.51 -7.75
CA VAL A 567 11.34 -25.85 -7.57
C VAL A 567 11.36 -26.20 -6.09
N ARG A 568 10.78 -27.33 -5.70
CA ARG A 568 10.97 -27.90 -4.36
C ARG A 568 12.32 -28.65 -4.35
N LEU A 569 13.22 -28.28 -3.43
CA LEU A 569 14.55 -28.86 -3.28
C LEU A 569 14.54 -30.06 -2.32
#